data_9f09b5e0c02fc079a3624f229b5da8c7
#
_entry.id   9f09b5e0c02fc079a3624f229b5da8c7
#
_cell.length_a   1.000
_cell.length_b   1.000
_cell.length_c   1.000
_cell.angle_alpha   90.00
_cell.angle_beta   90.00
_cell.angle_gamma   90.00
#
_symmetry.space_group_name_H-M   'P 1'
#
loop_
_entity.id
_entity.type
_entity.pdbx_description
1 polymer ?
#
loop_
_entity_poly.entity_id
_entity_poly.type
_entity_poly.pdbx_seq_one_letter_code
_entity_poly.pdbx_strand_id
1 'polypeptide(L)'
;MAKYRIEVVRSAEKTLFSIPKPFVSKIIKAIENLADNPYPAGCRKFVGQKDTFRIRVNVYRIIYEVHDDLILIKVLKIGHRKDVYRY
;
A
#
# COMPACT_ATOMS: atom_id res chain seq x y z
N MET A 1 21.47 4.92 0.98
CA MET A 1 20.25 5.03 1.77
C MET A 1 19.60 3.68 1.93
N ALA A 2 19.09 3.41 3.11
CA ALA A 2 18.39 2.14 3.35
C ALA A 2 17.09 2.14 2.57
N LYS A 3 16.83 1.03 1.90
CA LYS A 3 15.61 0.83 1.15
C LYS A 3 14.73 -0.16 1.91
N TYR A 4 13.47 0.19 2.11
CA TYR A 4 12.55 -0.67 2.85
C TYR A 4 12.26 -1.93 2.04
N ARG A 5 12.21 -3.06 2.73
CA ARG A 5 11.75 -4.30 2.13
C ARG A 5 10.23 -4.24 2.01
N ILE A 6 9.69 -4.75 0.90
CA ILE A 6 8.25 -4.76 0.67
C ILE A 6 7.73 -6.18 0.82
N GLU A 7 6.72 -6.36 1.66
CA GLU A 7 5.95 -7.60 1.73
C GLU A 7 4.50 -7.30 1.38
N VAL A 8 3.90 -8.16 0.57
CA VAL A 8 2.48 -8.01 0.20
C VAL A 8 1.76 -9.24 0.74
N VAL A 9 0.77 -9.03 1.60
CA VAL A 9 0.00 -10.15 2.13
C VAL A 9 -0.74 -10.84 0.99
N ARG A 10 -0.99 -12.14 1.15
CA ARG A 10 -1.55 -12.96 0.08
C ARG A 10 -2.90 -12.45 -0.44
N SER A 11 -3.77 -11.99 0.45
CA SER A 11 -5.07 -11.47 0.04
C SER A 11 -4.93 -10.22 -0.83
N ALA A 12 -3.98 -9.35 -0.51
CA ALA A 12 -3.71 -8.16 -1.33
C ALA A 12 -3.13 -8.55 -2.68
N GLU A 13 -2.23 -9.52 -2.69
CA GLU A 13 -1.65 -10.02 -3.94
C GLU A 13 -2.73 -10.59 -4.85
N LYS A 14 -3.65 -11.37 -4.29
CA LYS A 14 -4.75 -11.95 -5.07
C LYS A 14 -5.63 -10.87 -5.69
N THR A 15 -5.86 -9.78 -4.96
CA THR A 15 -6.67 -8.69 -5.48
C THR A 15 -6.07 -8.09 -6.74
N LEU A 16 -4.74 -8.04 -6.84
CA LEU A 16 -4.08 -7.51 -8.02
C LEU A 16 -4.47 -8.26 -9.29
N PHE A 17 -4.74 -9.55 -9.19
CA PHE A 17 -5.12 -10.35 -10.36
C PHE A 17 -6.50 -10.00 -10.89
N SER A 18 -7.35 -9.38 -10.07
CA SER A 18 -8.70 -9.00 -10.49
C SER A 18 -8.78 -7.55 -10.99
N ILE A 19 -7.67 -6.81 -10.90
CA ILE A 19 -7.63 -5.41 -11.32
C ILE A 19 -7.18 -5.32 -12.78
N PRO A 20 -7.80 -4.44 -13.59
CA PRO A 20 -7.36 -4.26 -14.97
C PRO A 20 -5.88 -3.91 -15.07
N LYS A 21 -5.19 -4.50 -16.05
CA LYS A 21 -3.73 -4.39 -16.17
C LYS A 21 -3.18 -2.96 -16.16
N PRO A 22 -3.81 -1.98 -16.82
CA PRO A 22 -3.26 -0.61 -16.78
C PRO A 22 -3.15 -0.05 -15.37
N PHE A 23 -4.06 -0.44 -14.48
CA PHE A 23 -4.02 0.02 -13.09
C PHE A 23 -3.03 -0.77 -12.26
N VAL A 24 -2.85 -2.06 -12.60
CA VAL A 24 -1.90 -2.90 -11.86
C VAL A 24 -0.49 -2.35 -11.94
N SER A 25 -0.03 -1.94 -13.11
CA SER A 25 1.32 -1.41 -13.25
C SER A 25 1.51 -0.13 -12.44
N LYS A 26 0.47 0.71 -12.38
CA LYS A 26 0.53 1.94 -11.56
C LYS A 26 0.56 1.62 -10.08
N ILE A 27 -0.21 0.62 -9.66
CA ILE A 27 -0.24 0.19 -8.25
C ILE A 27 1.12 -0.38 -7.86
N ILE A 28 1.68 -1.25 -8.68
CA ILE A 28 2.98 -1.85 -8.40
C ILE A 28 4.06 -0.77 -8.29
N LYS A 29 4.04 0.19 -9.21
CA LYS A 29 5.01 1.28 -9.17
C LYS A 29 4.88 2.11 -7.90
N ALA A 30 3.64 2.38 -7.46
CA ALA A 30 3.40 3.12 -6.23
C ALA A 30 3.93 2.35 -5.02
N ILE A 31 3.72 1.03 -4.99
CA ILE A 31 4.24 0.19 -3.92
C ILE A 31 5.76 0.20 -3.91
N GLU A 32 6.39 0.06 -5.08
CA GLU A 32 7.84 0.11 -5.19
C GLU A 32 8.41 1.42 -4.70
N ASN A 33 7.72 2.52 -4.98
CA ASN A 33 8.16 3.84 -4.53
C ASN A 33 8.12 3.98 -3.01
N LEU A 34 7.26 3.22 -2.33
CA LEU A 34 7.22 3.22 -0.88
C LEU A 34 8.54 2.73 -0.27
N ALA A 35 9.27 1.87 -0.99
CA ALA A 35 10.56 1.39 -0.50
C ALA A 35 11.57 2.51 -0.33
N ASP A 36 11.47 3.55 -1.15
CA ASP A 36 12.35 4.71 -1.06
C ASP A 36 11.79 5.79 -0.15
N ASN A 37 10.46 5.90 -0.10
CA ASN A 37 9.77 6.89 0.72
C ASN A 37 8.47 6.32 1.26
N PRO A 38 8.46 5.80 2.49
CA PRO A 38 7.25 5.19 3.08
C PRO A 38 6.12 6.17 3.35
N TYR A 39 6.41 7.46 3.33
CA TYR A 39 5.41 8.49 3.65
C TYR A 39 5.32 9.50 2.50
N PRO A 40 4.89 9.06 1.31
CA PRO A 40 4.82 9.97 0.17
C PRO A 40 3.75 11.04 0.36
N ALA A 41 3.83 12.12 -0.43
CA ALA A 41 2.83 13.15 -0.43
C ALA A 41 1.45 12.51 -0.69
N GLY A 42 0.46 12.89 0.10
CA GLY A 42 -0.89 12.34 -0.04
C GLY A 42 -1.16 11.10 0.79
N CYS A 43 -0.15 10.50 1.43
CA CYS A 43 -0.43 9.39 2.31
C CYS A 43 -1.19 9.87 3.55
N ARG A 44 -2.06 9.00 4.07
CA ARG A 44 -2.87 9.31 5.25
C ARG A 44 -2.68 8.21 6.28
N LYS A 45 -2.55 8.62 7.53
CA LYS A 45 -2.46 7.67 8.64
C LYS A 45 -3.86 7.24 9.05
N PHE A 46 -4.03 5.95 9.36
CA PHE A 46 -5.29 5.47 9.90
C PHE A 46 -5.46 5.93 11.33
N VAL A 47 -6.62 6.51 11.63
CA VAL A 47 -6.94 6.93 12.98
C VAL A 47 -7.06 5.70 13.88
N GLY A 48 -6.40 5.75 15.02
CA GLY A 48 -6.47 4.66 16.01
C GLY A 48 -5.59 3.46 15.71
N GLN A 49 -4.87 3.48 14.59
CA GLN A 49 -3.95 2.40 14.25
C GLN A 49 -2.56 2.96 14.07
N LYS A 50 -1.66 2.50 14.93
CA LYS A 50 -0.26 2.86 14.87
C LYS A 50 0.38 2.22 13.65
N ASP A 51 1.22 2.95 12.95
CA ASP A 51 2.01 2.44 11.84
C ASP A 51 1.22 2.02 10.60
N THR A 52 -0.07 2.31 10.52
CA THR A 52 -0.90 1.96 9.37
C THR A 52 -1.26 3.20 8.57
N PHE A 53 -1.04 3.12 7.26
CA PHE A 53 -1.20 4.24 6.35
C PHE A 53 -1.94 3.79 5.10
N ARG A 54 -2.42 4.76 4.34
CA ARG A 54 -3.01 4.49 3.03
C ARG A 54 -2.52 5.49 2.00
N ILE A 55 -2.42 5.02 0.76
CA ILE A 55 -2.17 5.89 -0.39
C ILE A 55 -3.24 5.61 -1.44
N ARG A 56 -3.47 6.58 -2.28
CA ARG A 56 -4.43 6.47 -3.37
C ARG A 56 -3.69 6.33 -4.69
N VAL A 57 -4.14 5.36 -5.49
CA VAL A 57 -3.65 5.19 -6.86
C VAL A 57 -4.89 5.12 -7.74
N ASN A 58 -5.24 6.24 -8.38
CA ASN A 58 -6.45 6.35 -9.17
C ASN A 58 -7.68 6.11 -8.29
N VAL A 59 -8.56 5.14 -8.65
CA VAL A 59 -9.72 4.79 -7.83
C VAL A 59 -9.40 3.71 -6.80
N TYR A 60 -8.16 3.29 -6.72
CA TYR A 60 -7.73 2.23 -5.80
C TYR A 60 -7.04 2.82 -4.59
N ARG A 61 -7.10 2.08 -3.49
CA ARG A 61 -6.40 2.43 -2.28
C ARG A 61 -5.51 1.29 -1.85
N ILE A 62 -4.35 1.66 -1.33
CA ILE A 62 -3.39 0.69 -0.81
C ILE A 62 -3.23 0.99 0.67
N ILE A 63 -3.51 -0.02 1.50
CA ILE A 63 -3.32 0.09 2.95
C ILE A 63 -2.07 -0.69 3.30
N TYR A 64 -1.17 -0.05 4.03
CA TYR A 64 0.12 -0.65 4.36
C TYR A 64 0.56 -0.25 5.75
N GLU A 65 1.41 -1.09 6.33
CA GLU A 65 2.08 -0.81 7.59
C GLU A 65 3.53 -0.45 7.33
N VAL A 66 4.07 0.48 8.12
CA VAL A 66 5.47 0.83 8.07
C VAL A 66 6.10 0.42 9.39
N HIS A 67 7.07 -0.47 9.33
CA HIS A 67 7.82 -0.92 10.50
C HIS A 67 9.24 -0.40 10.37
N ASP A 68 9.48 0.80 10.90
CA ASP A 68 10.77 1.46 10.76
C ASP A 68 11.90 0.68 11.40
N ASP A 69 11.63 0.03 12.52
CA ASP A 69 12.63 -0.77 13.23
C ASP A 69 13.08 -1.99 12.42
N LEU A 70 12.23 -2.49 11.54
CA LEU A 70 12.53 -3.64 10.69
C LEU A 70 12.88 -3.22 9.25
N ILE A 71 12.79 -1.95 8.95
CA ILE A 71 12.94 -1.42 7.60
C ILE A 71 12.05 -2.21 6.64
N LEU A 72 10.79 -2.34 7.02
CA LEU A 72 9.82 -3.18 6.34
C LEU A 72 8.53 -2.44 6.10
N ILE A 73 7.99 -2.58 4.88
CA ILE A 73 6.65 -2.13 4.54
C ILE A 73 5.83 -3.36 4.22
N LYS A 74 4.68 -3.47 4.89
CA LYS A 74 3.78 -4.60 4.68
C LYS A 74 2.49 -4.10 4.07
N VAL A 75 2.20 -4.51 2.85
CA VAL A 75 0.97 -4.13 2.16
C VAL A 75 -0.14 -5.07 2.61
N LEU A 76 -1.15 -4.52 3.27
CA LEU A 76 -2.22 -5.27 3.89
C LEU A 76 -3.43 -5.44 2.99
N LYS A 77 -3.75 -4.41 2.22
CA LYS A 77 -4.97 -4.43 1.41
C LYS A 77 -4.81 -3.53 0.19
N ILE A 78 -5.32 -4.02 -0.93
CA ILE A 78 -5.42 -3.26 -2.16
C ILE A 78 -6.86 -3.42 -2.62
N GLY A 79 -7.54 -2.32 -2.92
CA GLY A 79 -8.94 -2.43 -3.35
C GLY A 79 -9.48 -1.14 -3.88
N HIS A 80 -10.67 -1.25 -4.47
CA HIS A 80 -11.40 -0.08 -4.91
C HIS A 80 -11.76 0.77 -3.69
N ARG A 81 -11.77 2.08 -3.85
CA ARG A 81 -12.00 3.00 -2.72
C ARG A 81 -13.23 2.65 -1.88
N LYS A 82 -14.28 2.11 -2.51
CA LYS A 82 -15.51 1.76 -1.79
C LYS A 82 -15.29 0.58 -0.85
N ASP A 83 -14.51 -0.39 -1.27
CA ASP A 83 -14.31 -1.61 -0.49
C ASP A 83 -13.32 -1.38 0.66
N VAL A 84 -12.32 -0.54 0.42
CA VAL A 84 -11.25 -0.31 1.38
C VAL A 84 -11.73 0.49 2.59
N TYR A 85 -12.76 1.30 2.45
CA TYR A 85 -13.30 2.07 3.57
C TYR A 85 -13.83 1.21 4.72
N ARG A 86 -14.11 -0.06 4.46
CA ARG A 86 -14.64 -0.97 5.48
C ARG A 86 -13.54 -1.72 6.23
N TYR A 87 -12.32 -1.43 5.91
CA TYR A 87 -11.16 -2.11 6.50
C TYR A 87 -10.95 -1.76 8.00
#